data_8b4b971f1ad97752aeb7ebcb88190077
#
_entry.id   8b4b971f1ad97752aeb7ebcb88190077
#
_cell.length_a   1.000
_cell.length_b   1.000
_cell.length_c   1.000
_cell.angle_alpha   90.00
_cell.angle_beta   90.00
_cell.angle_gamma   90.00
#
_symmetry.space_group_name_H-M   'P 1'
#
loop_
_entity.id
_entity.type
_entity.pdbx_description
1 polymer ?
#
loop_
_entity_poly.entity_id
_entity_poly.type
_entity_poly.pdbx_seq_one_letter_code
_entity_poly.pdbx_strand_id
1 'polypeptide(L)'
;MSQKRESMYIQNVPKVGISSVVHSKHIDSGNIDVVDNDIALFDTESVISLYNGPTKLEVLTVGLCLEGTGTFNISLREFQLFPGLMVIALPNQIVEQRCFSSDFKAIFFAVSKNLLETLPKISNVLSLFFYLKDYPCFNLTPQEQETVKELSLIHI
;
A
#
# COMPACT_ATOMS: atom_id res chain seq x y z
N MET A 1 -26.53 1.13 -17.59
CA MET A 1 -25.69 -0.01 -17.94
C MET A 1 -24.26 0.03 -17.40
N SER A 2 -23.61 1.21 -17.29
CA SER A 2 -22.28 1.33 -16.70
C SER A 2 -22.22 1.00 -15.20
N GLN A 3 -23.20 1.46 -14.39
CA GLN A 3 -23.24 1.20 -12.96
C GLN A 3 -23.39 -0.28 -12.58
N LYS A 4 -24.09 -1.08 -13.40
CA LYS A 4 -24.24 -2.52 -13.15
C LYS A 4 -22.96 -3.30 -13.45
N ARG A 5 -22.16 -2.86 -14.43
CA ARG A 5 -20.85 -3.43 -14.74
C ARG A 5 -19.80 -3.07 -13.69
N GLU A 6 -19.80 -1.84 -13.20
CA GLU A 6 -18.94 -1.41 -12.09
C GLU A 6 -19.25 -2.18 -10.80
N SER A 7 -20.54 -2.36 -10.48
CA SER A 7 -20.96 -3.14 -9.31
C SER A 7 -20.54 -4.61 -9.39
N MET A 8 -20.63 -5.25 -10.55
CA MET A 8 -20.18 -6.63 -10.76
C MET A 8 -18.65 -6.75 -10.71
N TYR A 9 -17.92 -5.75 -11.22
CA TYR A 9 -16.46 -5.69 -11.17
C TYR A 9 -15.96 -5.57 -9.74
N ILE A 10 -16.59 -4.73 -8.92
CA ILE A 10 -16.24 -4.53 -7.51
C ILE A 10 -16.52 -5.77 -6.65
N GLN A 11 -17.55 -6.58 -6.98
CA GLN A 11 -17.92 -7.77 -6.19
C GLN A 11 -16.91 -8.93 -6.32
N ASN A 12 -16.16 -8.98 -7.41
CA ASN A 12 -15.22 -10.08 -7.71
C ASN A 12 -13.75 -9.70 -7.51
N VAL A 13 -13.45 -8.52 -6.95
CA VAL A 13 -12.07 -8.07 -6.71
C VAL A 13 -11.50 -8.80 -5.49
N PRO A 14 -10.31 -9.44 -5.62
CA PRO A 14 -9.66 -10.07 -4.47
C PRO A 14 -9.36 -9.04 -3.38
N LYS A 15 -9.44 -9.49 -2.13
CA LYS A 15 -9.14 -8.68 -0.95
C LYS A 15 -7.77 -9.06 -0.39
N VAL A 16 -6.99 -8.05 -0.01
CA VAL A 16 -5.70 -8.24 0.66
C VAL A 16 -5.74 -7.62 2.04
N GLY A 17 -5.54 -8.44 3.06
CA GLY A 17 -5.40 -8.06 4.45
C GLY A 17 -4.06 -8.53 5.03
N ILE A 18 -3.84 -8.32 6.32
CA ILE A 18 -2.61 -8.77 7.00
C ILE A 18 -2.45 -10.30 6.91
N SER A 19 -3.52 -11.06 7.01
CA SER A 19 -3.49 -12.52 6.86
C SER A 19 -2.98 -12.97 5.49
N SER A 20 -3.32 -12.25 4.42
CA SER A 20 -2.82 -12.50 3.07
C SER A 20 -1.31 -12.28 2.97
N VAL A 21 -0.81 -11.23 3.62
CA VAL A 21 0.63 -10.90 3.69
C VAL A 21 1.38 -11.98 4.48
N VAL A 22 0.85 -12.43 5.60
CA VAL A 22 1.43 -13.51 6.42
C VAL A 22 1.50 -14.82 5.64
N HIS A 23 0.47 -15.16 4.87
CA HIS A 23 0.44 -16.37 4.04
C HIS A 23 1.52 -16.36 2.96
N SER A 24 1.77 -15.22 2.34
CA SER A 24 2.79 -15.10 1.30
C SER A 24 4.21 -15.28 1.83
N LYS A 25 4.46 -15.01 3.11
CA LYS A 25 5.75 -15.28 3.77
C LYS A 25 6.20 -16.74 3.67
N HIS A 26 5.26 -17.67 3.56
CA HIS A 26 5.56 -19.11 3.44
C HIS A 26 5.77 -19.56 1.98
N ILE A 27 5.43 -18.75 1.00
CA ILE A 27 5.40 -19.13 -0.41
C ILE A 27 6.51 -18.47 -1.22
N ASP A 28 6.94 -17.27 -0.87
CA ASP A 28 7.89 -16.47 -1.64
C ASP A 28 9.16 -16.11 -0.87
N SER A 29 10.25 -15.93 -1.64
CA SER A 29 11.58 -15.53 -1.16
C SER A 29 11.69 -14.06 -0.70
N GLY A 30 10.58 -13.30 -0.71
CA GLY A 30 10.56 -11.91 -0.29
C GLY A 30 10.70 -11.72 1.23
N ASN A 31 11.25 -10.59 1.64
CA ASN A 31 11.37 -10.22 3.04
C ASN A 31 10.07 -9.61 3.54
N ILE A 32 9.36 -10.35 4.38
CA ILE A 32 8.15 -9.87 5.06
C ILE A 32 8.37 -9.99 6.56
N ASP A 33 8.20 -8.88 7.27
CA ASP A 33 8.18 -8.85 8.72
C ASP A 33 6.79 -8.45 9.22
N VAL A 34 6.28 -9.16 10.21
CA VAL A 34 4.94 -8.93 10.75
C VAL A 34 5.00 -8.82 12.26
N VAL A 35 4.44 -7.74 12.80
CA VAL A 35 4.37 -7.50 14.24
C VAL A 35 2.92 -7.62 14.70
N ASP A 36 2.67 -8.55 15.60
CA ASP A 36 1.37 -8.79 16.28
C ASP A 36 0.16 -8.95 15.33
N ASN A 37 0.38 -9.37 14.09
CA ASN A 37 -0.62 -9.43 13.02
C ASN A 37 -1.29 -8.08 12.67
N ASP A 38 -0.74 -6.98 13.11
CA ASP A 38 -1.31 -5.64 12.89
C ASP A 38 -0.46 -4.76 11.98
N ILE A 39 0.85 -4.99 11.93
CA ILE A 39 1.77 -4.24 11.07
C ILE A 39 2.60 -5.22 10.26
N ALA A 40 2.65 -5.03 8.96
CA ALA A 40 3.53 -5.78 8.07
C ALA A 40 4.47 -4.83 7.34
N LEU A 41 5.74 -5.25 7.24
CA LEU A 41 6.77 -4.60 6.46
C LEU A 41 7.16 -5.55 5.32
N PHE A 42 7.18 -5.08 4.08
CA PHE A 42 7.49 -5.93 2.93
C PHE A 42 8.17 -5.14 1.80
N ASP A 43 8.85 -5.89 0.95
CA ASP A 43 9.60 -5.37 -0.18
C ASP A 43 8.86 -5.46 -1.52
N THR A 44 9.50 -5.01 -2.58
CA THR A 44 8.95 -5.00 -3.94
C THR A 44 8.54 -6.38 -4.45
N GLU A 45 9.35 -7.41 -4.20
CA GLU A 45 9.07 -8.76 -4.70
C GLU A 45 7.78 -9.33 -4.10
N SER A 46 7.58 -9.08 -2.80
CA SER A 46 6.37 -9.46 -2.09
C SER A 46 5.14 -8.73 -2.62
N VAL A 47 5.27 -7.45 -2.98
CA VAL A 47 4.17 -6.66 -3.57
C VAL A 47 3.76 -7.19 -4.92
N ILE A 48 4.72 -7.51 -5.78
CA ILE A 48 4.43 -8.01 -7.13
C ILE A 48 3.63 -9.31 -7.06
N SER A 49 3.92 -10.18 -6.09
CA SER A 49 3.18 -11.43 -5.91
C SER A 49 1.80 -11.25 -5.29
N LEU A 50 1.64 -10.27 -4.37
CA LEU A 50 0.38 -10.03 -3.65
C LEU A 50 -0.67 -9.27 -4.47
N TYR A 51 -0.23 -8.33 -5.29
CA TYR A 51 -1.11 -7.41 -6.01
C TYR A 51 -1.12 -7.70 -7.52
N ASN A 52 -1.52 -8.90 -7.88
CA ASN A 52 -1.69 -9.27 -9.28
C ASN A 52 -3.08 -8.86 -9.76
N GLY A 53 -3.15 -7.75 -10.50
CA GLY A 53 -4.41 -7.17 -10.95
C GLY A 53 -5.10 -6.27 -9.91
N PRO A 54 -6.37 -5.86 -10.17
CA PRO A 54 -7.12 -5.04 -9.23
C PRO A 54 -7.33 -5.75 -7.90
N THR A 55 -7.00 -5.09 -6.79
CA THR A 55 -7.03 -5.66 -5.45
C THR A 55 -7.67 -4.68 -4.47
N LYS A 56 -8.66 -5.13 -3.71
CA LYS A 56 -9.25 -4.34 -2.64
C LYS A 56 -8.43 -4.46 -1.37
N LEU A 57 -7.98 -3.34 -0.84
CA LEU A 57 -7.21 -3.31 0.40
C LEU A 57 -8.13 -3.44 1.62
N GLU A 58 -7.75 -4.29 2.57
CA GLU A 58 -8.31 -4.34 3.92
C GLU A 58 -7.38 -3.69 4.94
N VAL A 59 -6.26 -3.15 4.47
CA VAL A 59 -5.21 -2.53 5.28
C VAL A 59 -4.91 -1.13 4.76
N LEU A 60 -4.42 -0.27 5.64
CA LEU A 60 -3.74 0.95 5.20
C LEU A 60 -2.36 0.55 4.70
N THR A 61 -2.01 0.96 3.50
CA THR A 61 -0.71 0.66 2.90
C THR A 61 0.06 1.94 2.62
N VAL A 62 1.29 2.00 3.08
CA VAL A 62 2.23 3.08 2.79
C VAL A 62 3.38 2.50 1.97
N GLY A 63 3.66 3.10 0.83
CA GLY A 63 4.78 2.72 -0.03
C GLY A 63 5.73 3.89 -0.26
N LEU A 64 7.03 3.63 -0.21
CA LEU A 64 8.07 4.59 -0.60
C LEU A 64 8.87 4.01 -1.76
N CYS A 65 8.85 4.69 -2.89
CA CYS A 65 9.69 4.34 -4.04
C CYS A 65 11.15 4.75 -3.78
N LEU A 66 12.06 3.80 -3.89
CA LEU A 66 13.49 4.00 -3.69
C LEU A 66 14.24 4.14 -5.00
N GLU A 67 13.95 3.29 -5.98
CA GLU A 67 14.61 3.23 -7.28
C GLU A 67 13.58 2.90 -8.37
N GLY A 68 13.89 3.30 -9.60
CA GLY A 68 13.06 3.00 -10.75
C GLY A 68 11.78 3.82 -10.84
N THR A 69 10.90 3.39 -11.71
CA THR A 69 9.61 4.05 -11.98
C THR A 69 8.49 3.03 -12.07
N GLY A 70 7.28 3.47 -11.86
CA GLY A 70 6.11 2.61 -11.99
C GLY A 70 4.84 3.41 -12.22
N THR A 71 3.81 2.70 -12.65
CA THR A 71 2.46 3.25 -12.82
C THR A 71 1.49 2.34 -12.08
N PHE A 72 0.59 2.94 -11.31
CA PHE A 72 -0.43 2.22 -10.57
C PHE A 72 -1.72 3.02 -10.53
N ASN A 73 -2.83 2.34 -10.27
CA ASN A 73 -4.12 2.97 -10.06
C ASN A 73 -4.57 2.83 -8.61
N ILE A 74 -5.16 3.89 -8.09
CA ILE A 74 -5.94 3.86 -6.85
C ILE A 74 -7.34 4.37 -7.18
N SER A 75 -8.37 3.54 -6.94
CA SER A 75 -9.76 3.91 -7.18
C SER A 75 -9.97 4.50 -8.58
N LEU A 76 -9.42 3.84 -9.60
CA LEU A 76 -9.50 4.21 -11.03
C LEU A 76 -8.70 5.47 -11.42
N ARG A 77 -7.96 6.08 -10.51
CA ARG A 77 -7.06 7.18 -10.82
C ARG A 77 -5.65 6.67 -11.01
N GLU A 78 -4.99 7.08 -12.09
CA GLU A 78 -3.62 6.70 -12.39
C GLU A 78 -2.62 7.63 -11.71
N PHE A 79 -1.58 7.04 -11.12
CA PHE A 79 -0.46 7.73 -10.50
C PHE A 79 0.85 7.16 -11.01
N GLN A 80 1.88 7.99 -11.06
CA GLN A 80 3.23 7.59 -11.40
C GLN A 80 4.11 7.55 -10.17
N LEU A 81 4.89 6.47 -10.03
CA LEU A 81 5.91 6.30 -9.00
C LEU A 81 7.27 6.72 -9.55
N PHE A 82 8.03 7.40 -8.73
CA PHE A 82 9.42 7.78 -8.99
C PHE A 82 10.18 7.86 -7.65
N PRO A 83 11.52 7.81 -7.66
CA PRO A 83 12.28 7.81 -6.41
C PRO A 83 11.96 9.00 -5.51
N GLY A 84 11.69 8.70 -4.23
CA GLY A 84 11.32 9.69 -3.23
C GLY A 84 9.82 9.93 -3.08
N LEU A 85 8.99 9.38 -3.95
CA LEU A 85 7.54 9.46 -3.81
C LEU A 85 7.03 8.46 -2.79
N MET A 86 6.30 8.96 -1.79
CA MET A 86 5.53 8.15 -0.85
C MET A 86 4.06 8.12 -1.27
N VAL A 87 3.45 6.95 -1.19
CA VAL A 87 2.04 6.73 -1.52
C VAL A 87 1.34 6.12 -0.32
N ILE A 88 0.15 6.63 -0.01
CA ILE A 88 -0.70 6.08 1.05
C ILE A 88 -2.02 5.65 0.43
N ALA A 89 -2.30 4.35 0.50
CA ALA A 89 -3.56 3.77 0.09
C ALA A 89 -4.38 3.37 1.33
N LEU A 90 -5.64 3.76 1.35
CA LEU A 90 -6.54 3.56 2.49
C LEU A 90 -7.26 2.21 2.42
N PRO A 91 -7.72 1.67 3.56
CA PRO A 91 -8.61 0.51 3.55
C PRO A 91 -9.83 0.75 2.67
N ASN A 92 -10.30 -0.28 2.03
CA ASN A 92 -11.41 -0.33 1.09
C ASN A 92 -11.14 0.31 -0.30
N GLN A 93 -9.99 0.90 -0.53
CA GLN A 93 -9.61 1.33 -1.87
C GLN A 93 -9.17 0.15 -2.72
N ILE A 94 -9.43 0.24 -4.03
CA ILE A 94 -8.97 -0.74 -5.01
C ILE A 94 -7.68 -0.20 -5.63
N VAL A 95 -6.63 -1.00 -5.55
CA VAL A 95 -5.32 -0.68 -6.15
C VAL A 95 -5.02 -1.67 -7.27
N GLU A 96 -4.36 -1.20 -8.30
CA GLU A 96 -3.92 -2.01 -9.42
C GLU A 96 -2.54 -1.56 -9.89
N GLN A 97 -1.62 -2.51 -9.94
CA GLN A 97 -0.32 -2.29 -10.55
C GLN A 97 -0.46 -2.33 -12.07
N ARG A 98 0.16 -1.37 -12.77
CA ARG A 98 0.08 -1.29 -14.22
C ARG A 98 1.39 -1.65 -14.88
N CYS A 99 2.46 -0.93 -14.56
CA CYS A 99 3.76 -1.11 -15.18
C CYS A 99 4.86 -0.66 -14.23
N PHE A 100 5.93 -1.46 -14.12
CA PHE A 100 7.11 -1.12 -13.33
C PHE A 100 8.36 -1.28 -14.18
N SER A 101 9.34 -0.39 -13.99
CA SER A 101 10.66 -0.56 -14.55
C SER A 101 11.39 -1.77 -13.95
N SER A 102 12.36 -2.32 -14.66
CA SER A 102 13.12 -3.49 -14.19
C SER A 102 13.94 -3.25 -12.93
N ASP A 103 14.31 -1.99 -12.68
CA ASP A 103 15.07 -1.56 -11.51
C ASP A 103 14.19 -1.04 -10.36
N PHE A 104 12.87 -1.18 -10.47
CA PHE A 104 11.94 -0.69 -9.46
C PHE A 104 12.19 -1.34 -8.10
N LYS A 105 12.40 -0.50 -7.09
CA LYS A 105 12.52 -0.89 -5.69
C LYS A 105 11.72 0.04 -4.80
N ALA A 106 10.98 -0.54 -3.89
CA ALA A 106 10.18 0.18 -2.91
C ALA A 106 10.12 -0.57 -1.59
N ILE A 107 9.82 0.14 -0.54
CA ILE A 107 9.49 -0.44 0.77
C ILE A 107 8.03 -0.12 1.08
N PHE A 108 7.36 -1.06 1.73
CA PHE A 108 5.93 -0.97 2.02
C PHE A 108 5.64 -1.32 3.46
N PHE A 109 4.69 -0.59 4.03
CA PHE A 109 4.12 -0.87 5.35
C PHE A 109 2.62 -1.10 5.17
N ALA A 110 2.10 -2.12 5.81
CA ALA A 110 0.66 -2.34 5.92
C ALA A 110 0.24 -2.29 7.38
N VAL A 111 -0.83 -1.59 7.68
CA VAL A 111 -1.40 -1.47 9.02
C VAL A 111 -2.81 -2.04 9.00
N SER A 112 -3.11 -2.96 9.93
CA SER A 112 -4.40 -3.61 10.01
C SER A 112 -5.53 -2.61 10.31
N LYS A 113 -6.72 -2.94 9.84
CA LYS A 113 -7.93 -2.18 10.16
C LYS A 113 -8.18 -2.15 11.68
N ASN A 114 -7.93 -3.26 12.37
CA ASN A 114 -8.09 -3.35 13.82
C ASN A 114 -7.22 -2.33 14.55
N LEU A 115 -5.94 -2.22 14.16
CA LEU A 115 -5.04 -1.23 14.76
C LEU A 115 -5.49 0.20 14.47
N LEU A 116 -5.94 0.47 13.24
CA LEU A 116 -6.47 1.79 12.88
C LEU A 116 -7.71 2.19 13.68
N GLU A 117 -8.58 1.23 14.01
CA GLU A 117 -9.77 1.45 14.83
C GLU A 117 -9.45 1.77 16.29
N THR A 118 -8.24 1.42 16.77
CA THR A 118 -7.78 1.77 18.12
C THR A 118 -7.27 3.20 18.22
N LEU A 119 -7.00 3.87 17.09
CA LEU A 119 -6.57 5.25 17.10
C LEU A 119 -7.67 6.16 17.67
N PRO A 120 -7.30 7.17 18.47
CA PRO A 120 -8.29 8.11 18.98
C PRO A 120 -9.11 8.72 17.85
N LYS A 121 -10.43 8.74 17.99
CA LYS A 121 -11.34 9.39 17.02
C LYS A 121 -11.21 10.91 17.15
N ILE A 122 -10.04 11.42 16.86
CA ILE A 122 -9.76 12.85 16.83
C ILE A 122 -10.22 13.36 15.47
N SER A 123 -10.93 14.48 15.44
CA SER A 123 -11.43 15.12 14.21
C SER A 123 -10.33 15.30 13.15
N ASN A 124 -9.09 15.49 13.56
CA ASN A 124 -7.93 15.65 12.69
C ASN A 124 -7.58 14.37 11.91
N VAL A 125 -7.81 13.19 12.50
CA VAL A 125 -7.54 11.90 11.81
C VAL A 125 -8.53 11.68 10.68
N LEU A 126 -9.81 11.97 10.90
CA LEU A 126 -10.83 11.88 9.86
C LEU A 126 -10.54 12.86 8.71
N SER A 127 -10.18 14.09 9.03
CA SER A 127 -9.77 15.09 8.03
C SER A 127 -8.57 14.62 7.22
N LEU A 128 -7.58 13.98 7.86
CA LEU A 128 -6.43 13.40 7.19
C LEU A 128 -6.84 12.30 6.21
N PHE A 129 -7.73 11.39 6.61
CA PHE A 129 -8.20 10.33 5.73
C PHE A 129 -8.95 10.87 4.52
N PHE A 130 -9.79 11.88 4.68
CA PHE A 130 -10.44 12.55 3.55
C PHE A 130 -9.42 13.21 2.61
N TYR A 131 -8.41 13.84 3.16
CA TYR A 131 -7.33 14.42 2.37
C TYR A 131 -6.55 13.36 1.59
N LEU A 132 -6.17 12.27 2.23
CA LEU A 132 -5.42 11.17 1.61
C LEU A 132 -6.20 10.48 0.48
N LYS A 133 -7.52 10.45 0.57
CA LYS A 133 -8.38 9.92 -0.49
C LYS A 133 -8.21 10.68 -1.80
N ASP A 134 -8.05 12.00 -1.72
CA ASP A 134 -7.89 12.86 -2.89
C ASP A 134 -6.41 13.06 -3.27
N TYR A 135 -5.51 13.06 -2.31
CA TYR A 135 -4.08 13.31 -2.47
C TYR A 135 -3.24 12.22 -1.81
N PRO A 136 -3.14 11.03 -2.42
CA PRO A 136 -2.44 9.89 -1.81
C PRO A 136 -0.92 9.93 -1.96
N CYS A 137 -0.37 10.84 -2.75
CA CYS A 137 1.05 10.88 -3.10
C CYS A 137 1.75 12.08 -2.48
N PHE A 138 2.97 11.86 -1.93
CA PHE A 138 3.78 12.87 -1.27
C PHE A 138 5.23 12.78 -1.76
N ASN A 139 5.80 13.92 -2.13
CA ASN A 139 7.24 14.02 -2.42
C ASN A 139 7.99 14.19 -1.10
N LEU A 140 8.80 13.20 -0.73
CA LEU A 140 9.64 13.27 0.46
C LEU A 140 10.97 13.94 0.14
N THR A 141 11.45 14.78 1.06
CA THR A 141 12.82 15.27 1.04
C THR A 141 13.81 14.12 1.27
N PRO A 142 15.09 14.23 0.86
CA PRO A 142 16.09 13.20 1.15
C PRO A 142 16.19 12.85 2.64
N GLN A 143 16.03 13.83 3.52
CA GLN A 143 16.06 13.61 4.97
C GLN A 143 14.84 12.81 5.46
N GLU A 144 13.66 13.12 4.96
CA GLU A 144 12.43 12.36 5.25
C GLU A 144 12.50 10.94 4.74
N GLN A 145 13.07 10.73 3.54
CA GLN A 145 13.31 9.40 2.99
C GLN A 145 14.21 8.56 3.89
N GLU A 146 15.32 9.13 4.39
CA GLU A 146 16.19 8.45 5.33
C GLU A 146 15.49 8.08 6.63
N THR A 147 14.63 8.95 7.15
CA THR A 147 13.82 8.67 8.35
C THR A 147 12.90 7.46 8.10
N VAL A 148 12.23 7.39 6.99
CA VAL A 148 11.36 6.24 6.63
C VAL A 148 12.18 4.96 6.49
N LYS A 149 13.33 5.02 5.85
CA LYS A 149 14.25 3.87 5.72
C LYS A 149 14.73 3.38 7.09
N GLU A 150 15.12 4.28 7.98
CA GLU A 150 15.55 3.94 9.34
C GLU A 150 14.43 3.24 10.12
N LEU A 151 13.20 3.73 10.03
CA LEU A 151 12.04 3.09 10.64
C LEU A 151 11.82 1.67 10.11
N SER A 152 12.07 1.43 8.83
CA SER A 152 11.99 0.09 8.25
C SER A 152 13.09 -0.85 8.75
N LEU A 153 14.28 -0.35 9.03
CA LEU A 153 15.42 -1.13 9.53
C LEU A 153 15.28 -1.52 11.02
N ILE A 154 14.62 -0.69 11.83
CA ILE A 154 14.42 -0.96 13.25
C ILE A 154 13.55 -2.22 13.47
N HIS A 155 12.69 -2.58 12.52
CA HIS A 155 11.80 -3.74 12.61
C HIS A 155 12.35 -5.00 11.91
N ILE A 156 13.51 -4.91 11.33
CA ILE A 156 14.25 -6.03 10.77
C ILE A 156 15.26 -6.52 11.81
#